data_374d8e884c0b4703a29a22cb5e6d8198
#
_entry.id   374d8e884c0b4703a29a22cb5e6d8198
#
_cell.length_a   1.000
_cell.length_b   1.000
_cell.length_c   1.000
_cell.angle_alpha   90.00
_cell.angle_beta   90.00
_cell.angle_gamma   90.00
#
_symmetry.space_group_name_H-M   'P 1'
#
loop_
_entity.id
_entity.type
_entity.pdbx_description
1 polymer ?
#
loop_
_entity_poly.entity_id
_entity_poly.type
_entity_poly.pdbx_seq_one_letter_code
_entity_poly.pdbx_strand_id
1 'polypeptide(L)'
;VPPPRRRKGTGENVELQVFFQHVLNALQWGSFYALIALGYTLVYGVLLLINFAHGDIFMVGAYIGLGVATALLALVGTSGAAIMPGWLILVLTILISMFLTAFVGIIVERVGYRPLRNAPRASAAITGLMIGIILETSNILFLGGSRLKFPQLIQSVTYNIGGVYVTNKKIMIVLVSLALMLVLHQFITRTKYGMAMRAMAFV
;
A
#
# COMPACT_ATOMS: atom_id res chain seq x y z
N VAL A 1 -11.42 -55.63 19.94
CA VAL A 1 -10.47 -54.85 19.18
C VAL A 1 -10.29 -53.53 19.95
N PRO A 2 -9.05 -53.22 20.49
CA PRO A 2 -8.81 -51.97 21.19
C PRO A 2 -8.94 -50.77 20.24
N PRO A 3 -9.48 -49.62 20.67
CA PRO A 3 -9.63 -48.45 19.83
C PRO A 3 -8.25 -47.93 19.40
N PRO A 4 -8.13 -47.37 18.19
CA PRO A 4 -6.88 -46.84 17.69
C PRO A 4 -6.38 -45.70 18.61
N ARG A 5 -5.16 -45.83 19.14
CA ARG A 5 -4.47 -44.79 19.91
C ARG A 5 -4.32 -43.54 19.03
N ARG A 6 -5.10 -42.49 19.31
CA ARG A 6 -4.86 -41.15 18.76
C ARG A 6 -3.44 -40.73 19.13
N ARG A 7 -2.57 -40.59 18.10
CA ARG A 7 -1.23 -40.00 18.26
C ARG A 7 -1.40 -38.54 18.68
N LYS A 8 -1.22 -38.25 19.97
CA LYS A 8 -1.27 -36.88 20.53
C LYS A 8 -0.30 -35.89 19.88
N GLY A 9 0.74 -36.34 19.20
CA GLY A 9 1.76 -35.48 18.58
C GLY A 9 1.36 -34.84 17.23
N THR A 10 0.28 -35.32 16.57
CA THR A 10 -0.15 -34.72 15.29
C THR A 10 -0.99 -33.46 15.45
N GLY A 11 -1.75 -33.33 16.52
CA GLY A 11 -2.59 -32.15 16.79
C GLY A 11 -1.76 -30.93 17.17
N GLU A 12 -0.83 -31.11 18.06
CA GLU A 12 0.03 -30.03 18.61
C GLU A 12 0.94 -29.41 17.54
N ASN A 13 1.50 -30.24 16.64
CA ASN A 13 2.30 -29.74 15.51
C ASN A 13 1.46 -28.97 14.49
N VAL A 14 0.21 -29.36 14.26
CA VAL A 14 -0.71 -28.64 13.37
C VAL A 14 -1.09 -27.28 13.96
N GLU A 15 -1.38 -27.20 15.26
CA GLU A 15 -1.67 -25.94 15.92
C GLU A 15 -0.50 -24.96 15.87
N LEU A 16 0.71 -25.45 16.08
CA LEU A 16 1.93 -24.64 16.00
C LEU A 16 2.16 -24.12 14.55
N GLN A 17 1.96 -24.95 13.54
CA GLN A 17 2.05 -24.54 12.14
C GLN A 17 1.02 -23.47 11.78
N VAL A 18 -0.22 -23.63 12.22
CA VAL A 18 -1.29 -22.65 12.02
C VAL A 18 -0.95 -21.32 12.71
N PHE A 19 -0.42 -21.38 13.94
CA PHE A 19 0.02 -20.17 14.65
C PHE A 19 1.10 -19.41 13.86
N PHE A 20 2.16 -20.06 13.43
CA PHE A 20 3.22 -19.41 12.63
C PHE A 20 2.70 -18.90 11.29
N GLN A 21 1.74 -19.61 10.65
CA GLN A 21 1.10 -19.13 9.44
C GLN A 21 0.31 -17.83 9.68
N HIS A 22 -0.39 -17.73 10.81
CA HIS A 22 -1.09 -16.49 11.19
C HIS A 22 -0.12 -15.35 11.50
N VAL A 23 1.00 -15.61 12.17
CA VAL A 23 2.04 -14.61 12.43
C VAL A 23 2.60 -14.05 11.11
N LEU A 24 2.92 -14.91 10.14
CA LEU A 24 3.39 -14.47 8.82
C LEU A 24 2.34 -13.67 8.06
N ASN A 25 1.08 -14.07 8.11
CA ASN A 25 -0.01 -13.32 7.51
C ASN A 25 -0.21 -11.96 8.19
N ALA A 26 -0.15 -11.93 9.52
CA ALA A 26 -0.24 -10.70 10.31
C ALA A 26 0.91 -9.74 10.00
N LEU A 27 2.15 -10.25 9.83
CA LEU A 27 3.30 -9.44 9.45
C LEU A 27 3.12 -8.81 8.07
N GLN A 28 2.58 -9.56 7.10
CA GLN A 28 2.28 -9.05 5.76
C GLN A 28 1.23 -7.92 5.81
N TRP A 29 0.10 -8.15 6.48
CA TRP A 29 -0.95 -7.14 6.60
C TRP A 29 -0.50 -5.93 7.43
N GLY A 30 0.24 -6.19 8.53
CA GLY A 30 0.84 -5.16 9.36
C GLY A 30 1.80 -4.26 8.59
N SER A 31 2.54 -4.81 7.61
CA SER A 31 3.42 -4.03 6.73
C SER A 31 2.65 -3.02 5.88
N PHE A 32 1.49 -3.39 5.33
CA PHE A 32 0.63 -2.45 4.60
C PHE A 32 0.08 -1.35 5.51
N TYR A 33 -0.46 -1.73 6.66
CA TYR A 33 -0.98 -0.75 7.62
C TYR A 33 0.10 0.19 8.14
N ALA A 34 1.31 -0.31 8.36
CA ALA A 34 2.44 0.52 8.78
C ALA A 34 2.81 1.57 7.73
N LEU A 35 2.80 1.22 6.43
CA LEU A 35 3.06 2.19 5.36
C LEU A 35 1.96 3.26 5.27
N ILE A 36 0.70 2.87 5.39
CA ILE A 36 -0.42 3.81 5.40
C ILE A 36 -0.32 4.73 6.61
N ALA A 37 -0.10 4.19 7.81
CA ALA A 37 0.06 4.96 9.04
C ALA A 37 1.24 5.93 8.97
N LEU A 38 2.34 5.52 8.34
CA LEU A 38 3.50 6.37 8.14
C LEU A 38 3.17 7.56 7.24
N GLY A 39 2.40 7.36 6.15
CA GLY A 39 1.91 8.44 5.30
C GLY A 39 1.01 9.42 6.07
N TYR A 40 0.10 8.91 6.89
CA TYR A 40 -0.73 9.75 7.78
C TYR A 40 0.10 10.59 8.75
N THR A 41 1.05 9.96 9.44
CA THR A 41 1.89 10.66 10.42
C THR A 41 2.77 11.71 9.78
N LEU A 42 3.24 11.48 8.56
CA LEU A 42 4.05 12.45 7.82
C LEU A 42 3.22 13.71 7.48
N VAL A 43 2.03 13.52 6.94
CA VAL A 43 1.13 14.64 6.60
C VAL A 43 0.69 15.39 7.86
N TYR A 44 0.31 14.66 8.91
CA TYR A 44 -0.05 15.26 10.19
C TYR A 44 1.10 16.03 10.83
N GLY A 45 2.31 15.48 10.78
CA GLY A 45 3.51 16.12 11.35
C GLY A 45 3.90 17.43 10.65
N VAL A 46 3.46 17.66 9.41
CA VAL A 46 3.75 18.88 8.66
C VAL A 46 2.60 19.89 8.75
N LEU A 47 1.37 19.43 8.58
CA LEU A 47 0.20 20.32 8.45
C LEU A 47 -0.57 20.49 9.75
N LEU A 48 -0.30 19.67 10.78
CA LEU A 48 -1.08 19.57 12.03
C LEU A 48 -2.60 19.37 11.78
N LEU A 49 -2.94 18.83 10.61
CA LEU A 49 -4.29 18.53 10.17
C LEU A 49 -4.37 17.06 9.75
N ILE A 50 -5.42 16.36 10.19
CA ILE A 50 -5.68 15.00 9.77
C ILE A 50 -6.26 15.04 8.34
N ASN A 51 -5.54 14.44 7.39
CA ASN A 51 -6.04 14.27 6.02
C ASN A 51 -6.89 13.00 5.93
N PHE A 52 -8.20 13.12 6.13
CA PHE A 52 -9.10 11.97 6.05
C PHE A 52 -9.20 11.36 4.64
N ALA A 53 -8.89 12.11 3.58
CA ALA A 53 -8.84 11.58 2.22
C ALA A 53 -7.60 10.71 1.92
N HIS A 54 -6.66 10.55 2.87
CA HIS A 54 -5.40 9.84 2.61
C HIS A 54 -5.61 8.38 2.24
N GLY A 55 -6.53 7.68 2.92
CA GLY A 55 -6.89 6.30 2.60
C GLY A 55 -7.48 6.15 1.19
N ASP A 56 -8.30 7.10 0.78
CA ASP A 56 -8.94 7.09 -0.54
C ASP A 56 -7.96 7.44 -1.65
N ILE A 57 -7.00 8.34 -1.39
CA ILE A 57 -5.88 8.60 -2.31
C ILE A 57 -5.01 7.34 -2.48
N PHE A 58 -4.76 6.59 -1.40
CA PHE A 58 -4.08 5.30 -1.48
C PHE A 58 -4.86 4.29 -2.33
N MET A 59 -6.17 4.21 -2.16
CA MET A 59 -7.06 3.37 -2.98
C MET A 59 -6.97 3.78 -4.45
N VAL A 60 -7.09 5.08 -4.78
CA VAL A 60 -6.95 5.60 -6.15
C VAL A 60 -5.58 5.22 -6.72
N GLY A 61 -4.51 5.33 -5.93
CA GLY A 61 -3.17 4.91 -6.32
C GLY A 61 -3.08 3.43 -6.70
N ALA A 62 -3.78 2.56 -5.97
CA ALA A 62 -3.85 1.13 -6.28
C ALA A 62 -4.57 0.87 -7.63
N TYR A 63 -5.66 1.58 -7.91
CA TYR A 63 -6.37 1.49 -9.21
C TYR A 63 -5.54 2.07 -10.36
N ILE A 64 -4.84 3.19 -10.15
CA ILE A 64 -3.87 3.73 -11.12
C ILE A 64 -2.80 2.67 -11.41
N GLY A 65 -2.25 2.03 -10.37
CA GLY A 65 -1.28 0.96 -10.52
C GLY A 65 -1.79 -0.22 -11.33
N LEU A 66 -3.04 -0.61 -11.11
CA LEU A 66 -3.69 -1.65 -11.91
C LEU A 66 -3.82 -1.22 -13.38
N GLY A 67 -4.29 0.00 -13.64
CA GLY A 67 -4.44 0.54 -14.99
C GLY A 67 -3.10 0.62 -15.73
N VAL A 68 -2.06 1.13 -15.07
CA VAL A 68 -0.71 1.22 -15.64
C VAL A 68 -0.13 -0.17 -15.93
N ALA A 69 -0.27 -1.13 -14.99
CA ALA A 69 0.23 -2.48 -15.19
C ALA A 69 -0.44 -3.18 -16.38
N THR A 70 -1.77 -3.05 -16.50
CA THR A 70 -2.52 -3.64 -17.62
C THR A 70 -2.18 -2.96 -18.94
N ALA A 71 -2.02 -1.64 -18.97
CA ALA A 71 -1.61 -0.90 -20.16
C ALA A 71 -0.20 -1.29 -20.62
N LEU A 72 0.77 -1.38 -19.70
CA LEU A 72 2.13 -1.80 -20.02
C LEU A 72 2.16 -3.24 -20.56
N LEU A 73 1.41 -4.15 -19.97
CA LEU A 73 1.30 -5.53 -20.46
C LEU A 73 0.67 -5.59 -21.85
N ALA A 74 -0.37 -4.79 -22.13
CA ALA A 74 -0.99 -4.71 -23.44
C ALA A 74 0.00 -4.19 -24.50
N LEU A 75 0.76 -3.14 -24.18
CA LEU A 75 1.78 -2.57 -25.07
C LEU A 75 2.90 -3.56 -25.37
N VAL A 76 3.39 -4.30 -24.37
CA VAL A 76 4.44 -5.31 -24.55
C VAL A 76 3.91 -6.51 -25.34
N GLY A 77 2.66 -6.94 -25.09
CA GLY A 77 2.04 -8.06 -25.82
C GLY A 77 1.75 -7.76 -27.29
N THR A 78 1.38 -6.52 -27.63
CA THR A 78 1.09 -6.11 -29.01
C THR A 78 2.35 -5.84 -29.85
N SER A 79 3.46 -5.46 -29.20
CA SER A 79 4.71 -5.12 -29.90
C SER A 79 5.51 -6.34 -30.37
N GLY A 80 5.08 -7.58 -30.08
CA GLY A 80 5.87 -8.79 -30.38
C GLY A 80 7.21 -8.85 -29.65
N ALA A 81 7.51 -7.85 -28.85
CA ALA A 81 8.70 -7.75 -28.03
C ALA A 81 8.47 -8.53 -26.73
N ALA A 82 8.58 -9.83 -26.79
CA ALA A 82 8.65 -10.76 -25.63
C ALA A 82 9.85 -10.48 -24.69
N ILE A 83 10.27 -9.21 -24.52
CA ILE A 83 11.62 -8.88 -24.05
C ILE A 83 11.60 -8.09 -22.74
N MET A 84 10.45 -7.66 -22.23
CA MET A 84 10.44 -6.99 -20.94
C MET A 84 10.22 -8.00 -19.80
N PRO A 85 11.22 -8.20 -18.93
CA PRO A 85 11.05 -9.07 -17.76
C PRO A 85 10.00 -8.46 -16.83
N GLY A 86 9.17 -9.31 -16.20
CA GLY A 86 8.06 -8.87 -15.35
C GLY A 86 8.47 -7.94 -14.19
N TRP A 87 9.71 -8.09 -13.68
CA TRP A 87 10.25 -7.18 -12.66
C TRP A 87 10.43 -5.75 -13.18
N LEU A 88 10.80 -5.56 -14.47
CA LEU A 88 10.93 -4.23 -15.06
C LEU A 88 9.56 -3.57 -15.24
N ILE A 89 8.56 -4.34 -15.69
CA ILE A 89 7.16 -3.86 -15.77
C ILE A 89 6.68 -3.45 -14.37
N LEU A 90 7.00 -4.22 -13.33
CA LEU A 90 6.66 -3.87 -11.95
C LEU A 90 7.29 -2.55 -11.52
N VAL A 91 8.58 -2.37 -11.76
CA VAL A 91 9.29 -1.12 -11.41
C VAL A 91 8.69 0.08 -12.15
N LEU A 92 8.46 -0.04 -13.45
CA LEU A 92 7.81 1.01 -14.24
C LEU A 92 6.39 1.31 -13.75
N THR A 93 5.62 0.27 -13.42
CA THR A 93 4.28 0.42 -12.84
C THR A 93 4.33 1.22 -11.55
N ILE A 94 5.26 0.91 -10.64
CA ILE A 94 5.42 1.62 -9.38
C ILE A 94 5.79 3.09 -9.63
N LEU A 95 6.78 3.37 -10.48
CA LEU A 95 7.24 4.74 -10.74
C LEU A 95 6.15 5.60 -11.38
N ILE A 96 5.48 5.09 -12.42
CA ILE A 96 4.42 5.80 -13.11
C ILE A 96 3.21 6.01 -12.19
N SER A 97 2.82 4.99 -11.43
CA SER A 97 1.70 5.08 -10.48
C SER A 97 2.00 6.07 -9.37
N MET A 98 3.22 6.09 -8.85
CA MET A 98 3.67 7.05 -7.84
C MET A 98 3.56 8.48 -8.36
N PHE A 99 4.00 8.74 -9.59
CA PHE A 99 3.90 10.06 -10.22
C PHE A 99 2.44 10.49 -10.43
N LEU A 100 1.60 9.60 -10.98
CA LEU A 100 0.19 9.90 -11.22
C LEU A 100 -0.59 10.10 -9.91
N THR A 101 -0.32 9.29 -8.90
CA THR A 101 -0.95 9.43 -7.57
C THR A 101 -0.50 10.72 -6.88
N ALA A 102 0.78 11.11 -7.02
CA ALA A 102 1.26 12.40 -6.51
C ALA A 102 0.54 13.56 -7.19
N PHE A 103 0.27 13.46 -8.49
CA PHE A 103 -0.51 14.46 -9.22
C PHE A 103 -1.96 14.58 -8.68
N VAL A 104 -2.62 13.44 -8.42
CA VAL A 104 -3.93 13.42 -7.74
C VAL A 104 -3.85 14.11 -6.37
N GLY A 105 -2.82 13.80 -5.57
CA GLY A 105 -2.59 14.45 -4.28
C GLY A 105 -2.44 15.97 -4.39
N ILE A 106 -1.72 16.46 -5.40
CA ILE A 106 -1.57 17.90 -5.69
C ILE A 106 -2.93 18.53 -6.04
N ILE A 107 -3.76 17.86 -6.84
CA ILE A 107 -5.11 18.35 -7.16
C ILE A 107 -5.94 18.44 -5.88
N VAL A 108 -5.96 17.41 -5.06
CA VAL A 108 -6.68 17.37 -3.79
C VAL A 108 -6.21 18.50 -2.85
N GLU A 109 -4.91 18.73 -2.75
CA GLU A 109 -4.37 19.85 -1.96
C GLU A 109 -4.83 21.18 -2.52
N ARG A 110 -4.67 21.39 -3.82
CA ARG A 110 -4.90 22.70 -4.46
C ARG A 110 -6.36 23.09 -4.50
N VAL A 111 -7.25 22.13 -4.75
CA VAL A 111 -8.70 22.35 -4.89
C VAL A 111 -9.41 22.22 -3.55
N GLY A 112 -9.04 21.25 -2.74
CA GLY A 112 -9.73 20.94 -1.50
C GLY A 112 -9.18 21.68 -0.28
N TYR A 113 -7.88 21.58 -0.02
CA TYR A 113 -7.29 22.06 1.23
C TYR A 113 -6.78 23.50 1.16
N ARG A 114 -6.21 23.92 0.04
CA ARG A 114 -5.62 25.26 -0.10
C ARG A 114 -6.62 26.41 0.13
N PRO A 115 -7.88 26.35 -0.35
CA PRO A 115 -8.86 27.39 -0.07
C PRO A 115 -9.24 27.51 1.41
N LEU A 116 -9.02 26.45 2.19
CA LEU A 116 -9.41 26.36 3.60
C LEU A 116 -8.27 26.71 4.57
N ARG A 117 -7.16 27.25 4.10
CA ARG A 117 -6.00 27.59 4.95
C ARG A 117 -6.33 28.52 6.12
N ASN A 118 -7.31 29.42 5.94
CA ASN A 118 -7.76 30.38 6.95
C ASN A 118 -9.05 29.94 7.64
N ALA A 119 -9.58 28.76 7.32
CA ALA A 119 -10.79 28.23 7.90
C ALA A 119 -10.51 27.46 9.21
N PRO A 120 -11.52 27.26 10.06
CA PRO A 120 -11.39 26.40 11.23
C PRO A 120 -10.89 24.99 10.87
N ARG A 121 -10.10 24.35 11.74
CA ARG A 121 -9.55 23.00 11.52
C ARG A 121 -10.64 21.96 11.23
N ALA A 122 -11.82 22.12 11.80
CA ALA A 122 -12.97 21.25 11.53
C ALA A 122 -13.41 21.29 10.06
N SER A 123 -13.35 22.45 9.39
CA SER A 123 -13.71 22.58 7.97
C SER A 123 -12.77 21.75 7.07
N ALA A 124 -11.47 21.78 7.35
CA ALA A 124 -10.49 20.96 6.63
C ALA A 124 -10.72 19.45 6.83
N ALA A 125 -11.10 19.03 8.05
CA ALA A 125 -11.41 17.64 8.34
C ALA A 125 -12.66 17.16 7.57
N ILE A 126 -13.74 17.95 7.59
CA ILE A 126 -14.99 17.66 6.86
C ILE A 126 -14.72 17.60 5.35
N THR A 127 -13.96 18.56 4.81
CA THR A 127 -13.59 18.58 3.39
C THR A 127 -12.79 17.33 3.01
N GLY A 128 -11.86 16.89 3.86
CA GLY A 128 -11.13 15.64 3.64
C GLY A 128 -12.04 14.43 3.53
N LEU A 129 -13.02 14.32 4.43
CA LEU A 129 -14.04 13.25 4.37
C LEU A 129 -14.87 13.32 3.07
N MET A 130 -15.30 14.50 2.68
CA MET A 130 -16.09 14.67 1.43
C MET A 130 -15.28 14.33 0.19
N ILE A 131 -14.01 14.72 0.13
CA ILE A 131 -13.10 14.35 -0.96
C ILE A 131 -12.91 12.82 -0.99
N GLY A 132 -12.76 12.18 0.16
CA GLY A 132 -12.69 10.72 0.25
C GLY A 132 -13.91 10.05 -0.37
N ILE A 133 -15.11 10.47 0.03
CA ILE A 133 -16.38 9.95 -0.51
C ILE A 133 -16.48 10.19 -2.03
N ILE A 134 -16.05 11.34 -2.53
CA ILE A 134 -16.04 11.64 -3.97
C ILE A 134 -15.09 10.67 -4.70
N LEU A 135 -13.89 10.46 -4.19
CA LEU A 135 -12.92 9.55 -4.79
C LEU A 135 -13.42 8.11 -4.78
N GLU A 136 -13.98 7.63 -3.68
CA GLU A 136 -14.56 6.29 -3.55
C GLU A 136 -15.74 6.10 -4.51
N THR A 137 -16.70 7.02 -4.50
CA THR A 137 -17.88 6.94 -5.37
C THR A 137 -17.48 7.02 -6.85
N SER A 138 -16.54 7.89 -7.20
CA SER A 138 -16.01 7.99 -8.56
C SER A 138 -15.36 6.67 -9.01
N ASN A 139 -14.57 6.04 -8.15
CA ASN A 139 -13.99 4.73 -8.45
C ASN A 139 -15.06 3.65 -8.72
N ILE A 140 -16.09 3.58 -7.88
CA ILE A 140 -17.19 2.63 -8.07
C ILE A 140 -17.94 2.91 -9.38
N LEU A 141 -18.15 4.18 -9.72
CA LEU A 141 -18.87 4.58 -10.93
C LEU A 141 -18.09 4.24 -12.21
N PHE A 142 -16.78 4.48 -12.24
CA PHE A 142 -15.95 4.29 -13.45
C PHE A 142 -15.39 2.87 -13.58
N LEU A 143 -15.07 2.21 -12.49
CA LEU A 143 -14.39 0.90 -12.48
C LEU A 143 -15.28 -0.23 -11.99
N GLY A 144 -16.46 0.10 -11.46
CA GLY A 144 -17.40 -0.85 -10.87
C GLY A 144 -17.03 -1.27 -9.45
N GLY A 145 -17.98 -1.91 -8.76
CA GLY A 145 -17.80 -2.41 -7.37
C GLY A 145 -17.24 -3.84 -7.30
N SER A 146 -16.84 -4.46 -8.40
CA SER A 146 -16.32 -5.82 -8.43
C SER A 146 -14.84 -5.87 -8.05
N ARG A 147 -14.40 -7.01 -7.46
CA ARG A 147 -12.98 -7.22 -7.14
C ARG A 147 -12.17 -7.38 -8.42
N LEU A 148 -11.28 -6.43 -8.67
CA LEU A 148 -10.32 -6.50 -9.77
C LEU A 148 -9.08 -7.28 -9.32
N LYS A 149 -8.54 -8.10 -10.25
CA LYS A 149 -7.31 -8.87 -9.99
C LYS A 149 -6.13 -8.15 -10.60
N PHE A 150 -5.10 -7.92 -9.80
CA PHE A 150 -3.83 -7.39 -10.31
C PHE A 150 -3.12 -8.45 -11.16
N PRO A 151 -2.58 -8.11 -12.34
CA PRO A 151 -1.88 -9.04 -13.21
C PRO A 151 -0.63 -9.61 -12.52
N GLN A 152 -0.30 -10.87 -12.84
CA GLN A 152 0.86 -11.54 -12.24
C GLN A 152 2.14 -11.13 -12.96
N LEU A 153 2.80 -10.07 -12.49
CA LEU A 153 4.07 -9.58 -13.04
C LEU A 153 5.28 -10.41 -12.58
N ILE A 154 5.17 -11.03 -11.40
CA ILE A 154 6.21 -11.88 -10.81
C ILE A 154 5.60 -13.25 -10.54
N GLN A 155 6.31 -14.30 -10.93
CA GLN A 155 5.92 -15.67 -10.61
C GLN A 155 5.90 -15.87 -9.10
N SER A 156 4.79 -16.40 -8.59
CA SER A 156 4.67 -16.72 -7.17
C SER A 156 5.18 -18.13 -6.90
N VAL A 157 6.30 -18.20 -6.21
CA VAL A 157 6.85 -19.45 -5.69
C VAL A 157 6.48 -19.56 -4.23
N THR A 158 5.90 -20.68 -3.83
CA THR A 158 5.53 -20.94 -2.43
C THR A 158 6.46 -21.99 -1.87
N TYR A 159 7.15 -21.66 -0.80
CA TYR A 159 8.02 -22.56 -0.05
C TYR A 159 7.25 -23.16 1.11
N ASN A 160 7.40 -24.44 1.33
CA ASN A 160 6.88 -25.13 2.51
C ASN A 160 8.02 -25.37 3.50
N ILE A 161 8.00 -24.66 4.60
CA ILE A 161 9.02 -24.77 5.66
C ILE A 161 8.35 -25.35 6.89
N GLY A 162 8.51 -26.65 7.13
CA GLY A 162 7.95 -27.31 8.30
C GLY A 162 6.40 -27.25 8.40
N GLY A 163 5.68 -27.20 7.27
CA GLY A 163 4.22 -27.10 7.22
C GLY A 163 3.70 -25.66 7.16
N VAL A 164 4.58 -24.66 7.19
CA VAL A 164 4.24 -23.24 7.01
C VAL A 164 4.49 -22.81 5.57
N TYR A 165 3.49 -22.24 4.91
CA TYR A 165 3.58 -21.81 3.51
C TYR A 165 4.02 -20.35 3.41
N VAL A 166 5.21 -20.12 2.88
CA VAL A 166 5.80 -18.80 2.68
C VAL A 166 5.93 -18.53 1.19
N THR A 167 5.22 -17.51 0.69
CA THR A 167 5.32 -17.11 -0.72
C THR A 167 6.37 -16.01 -0.86
N ASN A 168 7.19 -16.06 -1.93
CA ASN A 168 8.19 -15.03 -2.24
C ASN A 168 7.60 -13.62 -2.25
N LYS A 169 6.35 -13.45 -2.71
CA LYS A 169 5.63 -12.17 -2.69
C LYS A 169 5.43 -11.62 -1.27
N LYS A 170 5.14 -12.48 -0.28
CA LYS A 170 4.99 -12.07 1.13
C LYS A 170 6.30 -11.52 1.68
N ILE A 171 7.39 -12.23 1.42
CA ILE A 171 8.73 -11.79 1.83
C ILE A 171 9.07 -10.45 1.19
N MET A 172 8.84 -10.31 -0.12
CA MET A 172 9.10 -9.08 -0.85
C MET A 172 8.30 -7.89 -0.30
N ILE A 173 7.02 -8.08 0.02
CA ILE A 173 6.17 -7.04 0.60
C ILE A 173 6.75 -6.55 1.93
N VAL A 174 7.10 -7.46 2.84
CA VAL A 174 7.66 -7.12 4.15
C VAL A 174 8.99 -6.39 4.01
N LEU A 175 9.90 -6.89 3.15
CA LEU A 175 11.21 -6.28 2.94
C LEU A 175 11.09 -4.88 2.30
N VAL A 176 10.25 -4.73 1.28
CA VAL A 176 10.03 -3.42 0.62
C VAL A 176 9.39 -2.44 1.59
N SER A 177 8.41 -2.87 2.39
CA SER A 177 7.78 -2.02 3.40
C SER A 177 8.77 -1.55 4.45
N LEU A 178 9.61 -2.45 4.95
CA LEU A 178 10.66 -2.12 5.93
C LEU A 178 11.69 -1.16 5.33
N ALA A 179 12.13 -1.42 4.09
CA ALA A 179 13.06 -0.55 3.39
C ALA A 179 12.50 0.85 3.18
N LEU A 180 11.24 0.98 2.73
CA LEU A 180 10.56 2.27 2.57
C LEU A 180 10.42 3.00 3.90
N MET A 181 10.08 2.29 4.98
CA MET A 181 9.99 2.86 6.32
C MET A 181 11.34 3.42 6.79
N LEU A 182 12.43 2.68 6.58
CA LEU A 182 13.78 3.14 6.94
C LEU A 182 14.22 4.32 6.09
N VAL A 183 13.98 4.29 4.76
CA VAL A 183 14.30 5.40 3.86
C VAL A 183 13.54 6.66 4.26
N LEU A 184 12.24 6.55 4.53
CA LEU A 184 11.44 7.69 4.94
C LEU A 184 11.85 8.22 6.32
N HIS A 185 12.15 7.33 7.28
CA HIS A 185 12.70 7.72 8.57
C HIS A 185 14.00 8.51 8.41
N GLN A 186 14.94 8.01 7.60
CA GLN A 186 16.19 8.73 7.32
C GLN A 186 15.94 10.06 6.61
N PHE A 187 15.01 10.08 5.64
CA PHE A 187 14.66 11.32 4.94
C PHE A 187 14.18 12.39 5.91
N ILE A 188 13.24 12.05 6.81
CA ILE A 188 12.69 13.00 7.78
C ILE A 188 13.73 13.43 8.83
N THR A 189 14.62 12.51 9.27
CA THR A 189 15.56 12.81 10.36
C THR A 189 16.85 13.44 9.90
N ARG A 190 17.33 13.11 8.70
CA ARG A 190 18.67 13.46 8.22
C ARG A 190 18.69 14.51 7.11
N THR A 191 17.56 14.81 6.44
CA THR A 191 17.56 15.78 5.34
C THR A 191 17.16 17.19 5.78
N LYS A 192 17.61 18.21 5.02
CA LYS A 192 17.21 19.61 5.22
C LYS A 192 15.68 19.78 5.08
N TYR A 193 15.06 19.05 4.17
CA TYR A 193 13.61 19.05 3.99
C TYR A 193 12.87 18.48 5.22
N GLY A 194 13.37 17.40 5.79
CA GLY A 194 12.81 16.83 7.01
C GLY A 194 12.99 17.75 8.22
N MET A 195 14.10 18.49 8.32
CA MET A 195 14.29 19.52 9.35
C MET A 195 13.31 20.67 9.17
N ALA A 196 13.10 21.14 7.95
CA ALA A 196 12.11 22.18 7.66
C ALA A 196 10.69 21.75 7.99
N MET A 197 10.31 20.51 7.66
CA MET A 197 9.01 19.92 8.01
C MET A 197 8.79 19.92 9.53
N ARG A 198 9.80 19.51 10.30
CA ARG A 198 9.71 19.50 11.76
C ARG A 198 9.65 20.92 12.35
N ALA A 199 10.36 21.86 11.78
CA ALA A 199 10.32 23.26 12.23
C ALA A 199 8.92 23.87 12.04
N MET A 200 8.24 23.56 10.95
CA MET A 200 6.85 24.02 10.72
C MET A 200 5.84 23.48 11.73
N ALA A 201 6.08 22.33 12.33
CA ALA A 201 5.21 21.75 13.34
C ALA A 201 5.28 22.48 14.71
N PHE A 202 6.28 23.34 14.94
CA PHE A 202 6.48 24.12 16.18
C PHE A 202 6.05 25.57 16.06
N VAL A 203 5.56 26.02 14.91
CA VAL A 203 5.01 27.35 14.66
C VAL A 203 3.48 27.32 14.65
#